data_ce01827873befa10b3b8da97aca15bf3
#
_entry.id   ce01827873befa10b3b8da97aca15bf3
#
_cell.length_a   1.000
_cell.length_b   1.000
_cell.length_c   1.000
_cell.angle_alpha   90.00
_cell.angle_beta   90.00
_cell.angle_gamma   90.00
#
_symmetry.space_group_name_H-M   'P 1'
#
loop_
_entity.id
_entity.type
_entity.pdbx_description
1 polymer ?
#
loop_
_entity_poly.entity_id
_entity_poly.type
_entity_poly.pdbx_seq_one_letter_code
_entity_poly.pdbx_strand_id
1 'polypeptide(L)'
;RDSGVTDYIKETAVGYLMEKEINYLGNAVEQPVRPLVAILGGAKVADKLKVINNLLDKVDTLIIGGGMAYTFLAAKGYEVGTSLLDAEKIDYCKEMMAKAEKNGVKLVLPVDTVTTAEFPNPIDAPIETLVVDSDKIPADRMGMDIGPKTRELYAEAVKDAKTVVWNGPMGVFENPVLAAGTIAVAKLSLIHISEPTRHSL
;
A
#
# COMPACT_ATOMS: atom_id res chain seq x y z
N ARG A 1 -19.10 7.02 14.94
CA ARG A 1 -19.65 7.30 13.65
C ARG A 1 -18.69 7.17 12.50
N ASP A 2 -17.48 6.82 12.80
CA ASP A 2 -16.53 6.40 11.77
C ASP A 2 -16.79 4.96 11.34
N SER A 3 -17.68 4.25 12.00
CA SER A 3 -18.03 2.87 11.65
C SER A 3 -18.52 2.73 10.21
N GLY A 4 -19.31 3.71 9.72
CA GLY A 4 -19.81 3.68 8.34
C GLY A 4 -18.70 3.78 7.30
N VAL A 5 -17.68 4.60 7.56
CA VAL A 5 -16.53 4.75 6.66
C VAL A 5 -15.65 3.50 6.70
N THR A 6 -15.42 2.94 7.89
CA THR A 6 -14.64 1.71 8.05
C THR A 6 -15.36 0.53 7.36
N ASP A 7 -16.69 0.43 7.52
CA ASP A 7 -17.48 -0.60 6.87
C ASP A 7 -17.45 -0.45 5.34
N TYR A 8 -17.54 0.77 4.83
CA TYR A 8 -17.45 1.07 3.42
C TYR A 8 -16.11 0.63 2.84
N ILE A 9 -15.00 0.94 3.53
CA ILE A 9 -13.67 0.56 3.09
C ILE A 9 -13.51 -0.95 3.13
N LYS A 10 -14.01 -1.60 4.17
CA LYS A 10 -13.98 -3.05 4.30
C LYS A 10 -14.72 -3.73 3.15
N GLU A 11 -15.93 -3.28 2.85
CA GLU A 11 -16.69 -3.80 1.72
C GLU A 11 -16.02 -3.53 0.39
N THR A 12 -15.54 -2.31 0.17
CA THR A 12 -14.89 -1.90 -1.08
C THR A 12 -13.58 -2.66 -1.28
N ALA A 13 -12.73 -2.71 -0.24
CA ALA A 13 -11.43 -3.37 -0.34
C ALA A 13 -11.57 -4.88 -0.47
N VAL A 14 -12.39 -5.52 0.37
CA VAL A 14 -12.56 -6.98 0.37
C VAL A 14 -13.33 -7.43 -0.87
N GLY A 15 -14.43 -6.77 -1.20
CA GLY A 15 -15.20 -7.10 -2.40
C GLY A 15 -14.40 -6.91 -3.67
N TYR A 16 -13.66 -5.83 -3.77
CA TYR A 16 -12.77 -5.56 -4.90
C TYR A 16 -11.70 -6.64 -5.04
N LEU A 17 -11.05 -7.01 -3.93
CA LEU A 17 -10.02 -8.05 -3.93
C LEU A 17 -10.56 -9.40 -4.36
N MET A 18 -11.73 -9.79 -3.86
CA MET A 18 -12.27 -11.13 -4.10
C MET A 18 -12.99 -11.26 -5.44
N GLU A 19 -13.69 -10.23 -5.87
CA GLU A 19 -14.53 -10.33 -7.05
C GLU A 19 -13.85 -9.85 -8.33
N LYS A 20 -13.02 -8.81 -8.23
CA LYS A 20 -12.52 -8.10 -9.40
C LYS A 20 -11.01 -8.15 -9.59
N GLU A 21 -10.30 -8.73 -8.63
CA GLU A 21 -8.84 -8.73 -8.64
C GLU A 21 -8.25 -9.22 -9.97
N ILE A 22 -8.68 -10.39 -10.43
CA ILE A 22 -8.14 -11.01 -11.63
C ILE A 22 -8.55 -10.24 -12.89
N ASN A 23 -9.83 -9.99 -13.04
CA ASN A 23 -10.36 -9.39 -14.27
C ASN A 23 -10.02 -7.90 -14.40
N TYR A 24 -10.17 -7.15 -13.31
CA TYR A 24 -9.94 -5.72 -13.32
C TYR A 24 -8.45 -5.39 -13.45
N LEU A 25 -7.60 -6.02 -12.64
CA LEU A 25 -6.16 -5.79 -12.73
C LEU A 25 -5.62 -6.24 -14.08
N GLY A 26 -6.05 -7.41 -14.57
CA GLY A 26 -5.62 -7.91 -15.87
C GLY A 26 -5.96 -6.94 -17.00
N ASN A 27 -7.21 -6.52 -17.08
CA ASN A 27 -7.66 -5.62 -18.15
C ASN A 27 -7.06 -4.21 -18.02
N ALA A 28 -7.02 -3.65 -16.80
CA ALA A 28 -6.49 -2.32 -16.58
C ALA A 28 -4.98 -2.26 -16.84
N VAL A 29 -4.26 -3.38 -16.66
CA VAL A 29 -2.81 -3.42 -16.78
C VAL A 29 -2.35 -3.83 -18.18
N GLU A 30 -3.18 -4.57 -18.95
CA GLU A 30 -2.83 -4.99 -20.32
C GLU A 30 -2.91 -3.84 -21.33
N GLN A 31 -3.91 -2.99 -21.21
CA GLN A 31 -4.09 -1.85 -22.14
C GLN A 31 -4.40 -0.57 -21.35
N PRO A 32 -3.47 -0.13 -20.49
CA PRO A 32 -3.74 1.01 -19.65
C PRO A 32 -3.66 2.33 -20.39
N VAL A 33 -4.45 3.29 -19.94
CA VAL A 33 -4.21 4.69 -20.29
C VAL A 33 -3.13 5.18 -19.33
N ARG A 34 -2.01 5.60 -19.87
CA ARG A 34 -0.83 6.00 -19.07
C ARG A 34 -0.86 7.48 -18.71
N PRO A 35 -0.29 7.89 -17.58
CA PRO A 35 0.51 7.07 -16.67
C PRO A 35 -0.36 6.09 -15.86
N LEU A 36 0.13 4.86 -15.72
CA LEU A 36 -0.49 3.81 -14.91
C LEU A 36 0.21 3.70 -13.56
N VAL A 37 -0.56 3.85 -12.48
CA VAL A 37 -0.06 3.70 -11.12
C VAL A 37 -0.77 2.52 -10.47
N ALA A 38 0.02 1.62 -9.89
CA ALA A 38 -0.50 0.53 -9.07
C ALA A 38 -0.17 0.78 -7.61
N ILE A 39 -1.14 0.53 -6.74
CA ILE A 39 -0.97 0.63 -5.29
C ILE A 39 -1.21 -0.75 -4.70
N LEU A 40 -0.20 -1.30 -4.05
CA LEU A 40 -0.29 -2.59 -3.39
C LEU A 40 -0.13 -2.44 -1.89
N GLY A 41 -1.02 -3.06 -1.15
CA GLY A 41 -0.93 -3.19 0.29
C GLY A 41 -1.12 -4.64 0.70
N GLY A 42 -1.26 -4.85 2.00
CA GLY A 42 -1.43 -6.18 2.56
C GLY A 42 -0.35 -6.51 3.57
N ALA A 43 -0.50 -7.65 4.25
CA ALA A 43 0.34 -7.98 5.39
C ALA A 43 1.71 -8.56 5.01
N LYS A 44 1.75 -9.43 4.00
CA LYS A 44 2.97 -10.18 3.68
C LYS A 44 3.35 -10.06 2.21
N VAL A 45 4.63 -9.78 1.97
CA VAL A 45 5.17 -9.73 0.61
C VAL A 45 5.07 -11.10 -0.08
N ALA A 46 5.16 -12.19 0.68
CA ALA A 46 5.05 -13.55 0.14
C ALA A 46 3.76 -13.80 -0.62
N ASP A 47 2.67 -13.13 -0.23
CA ASP A 47 1.35 -13.29 -0.87
C ASP A 47 1.25 -12.52 -2.20
N LYS A 48 2.20 -11.64 -2.50
CA LYS A 48 2.16 -10.73 -3.64
C LYS A 48 3.36 -10.87 -4.59
N LEU A 49 4.16 -11.92 -4.46
CA LEU A 49 5.41 -12.06 -5.22
C LEU A 49 5.20 -11.96 -6.73
N LYS A 50 4.26 -12.73 -7.26
CA LYS A 50 3.98 -12.74 -8.70
C LYS A 50 3.36 -11.43 -9.17
N VAL A 51 2.49 -10.86 -8.35
CA VAL A 51 1.82 -9.59 -8.67
C VAL A 51 2.85 -8.47 -8.79
N ILE A 52 3.75 -8.36 -7.82
CA ILE A 52 4.80 -7.34 -7.82
C ILE A 52 5.68 -7.48 -9.06
N ASN A 53 6.16 -8.70 -9.32
CA ASN A 53 7.04 -8.95 -10.44
C ASN A 53 6.37 -8.60 -11.77
N ASN A 54 5.11 -8.98 -11.95
CA ASN A 54 4.36 -8.70 -13.17
C ASN A 54 4.05 -7.21 -13.33
N LEU A 55 3.68 -6.53 -12.25
CA LEU A 55 3.38 -5.10 -12.30
C LEU A 55 4.59 -4.27 -12.68
N LEU A 56 5.80 -4.65 -12.24
CA LEU A 56 7.02 -3.93 -12.58
C LEU A 56 7.34 -3.94 -14.08
N ASP A 57 6.75 -4.84 -14.83
CA ASP A 57 6.87 -4.86 -16.30
C ASP A 57 5.82 -3.96 -16.99
N LYS A 58 4.84 -3.46 -16.24
CA LYS A 58 3.66 -2.83 -16.85
C LYS A 58 3.35 -1.43 -16.36
N VAL A 59 3.67 -1.11 -15.11
CA VAL A 59 3.28 0.18 -14.50
C VAL A 59 4.35 1.25 -14.70
N ASP A 60 3.93 2.50 -14.60
CA ASP A 60 4.85 3.64 -14.55
C ASP A 60 5.29 3.92 -13.11
N THR A 61 4.41 3.69 -12.15
CA THR A 61 4.70 3.86 -10.71
C THR A 61 4.07 2.70 -9.95
N LEU A 62 4.83 2.14 -9.01
CA LEU A 62 4.34 1.14 -8.06
C LEU A 62 4.47 1.67 -6.65
N ILE A 63 3.34 1.76 -5.96
CA ILE A 63 3.26 2.25 -4.58
C ILE A 63 3.04 1.04 -3.67
N ILE A 64 3.86 0.90 -2.64
CA ILE A 64 3.80 -0.21 -1.69
C ILE A 64 3.40 0.32 -0.31
N GLY A 65 2.42 -0.32 0.31
CA GLY A 65 1.99 -0.01 1.68
C GLY A 65 1.65 -1.28 2.45
N GLY A 66 1.08 -1.10 3.63
CA GLY A 66 0.73 -2.23 4.50
C GLY A 66 1.93 -2.91 5.13
N GLY A 67 1.69 -4.05 5.76
CA GLY A 67 2.74 -4.81 6.45
C GLY A 67 3.87 -5.26 5.54
N MET A 68 3.58 -5.50 4.27
CA MET A 68 4.60 -5.91 3.29
C MET A 68 5.65 -4.83 3.03
N ALA A 69 5.33 -3.56 3.30
CA ALA A 69 6.27 -2.47 3.09
C ALA A 69 7.51 -2.58 3.99
N TYR A 70 7.38 -3.18 5.17
CA TYR A 70 8.50 -3.28 6.11
C TYR A 70 9.60 -4.20 5.60
N THR A 71 9.28 -5.23 4.83
CA THR A 71 10.29 -6.06 4.19
C THR A 71 11.05 -5.27 3.13
N PHE A 72 10.39 -4.40 2.38
CA PHE A 72 11.06 -3.49 1.45
C PHE A 72 11.94 -2.46 2.17
N LEU A 73 11.45 -1.91 3.29
CA LEU A 73 12.25 -0.96 4.08
C LEU A 73 13.49 -1.64 4.67
N ALA A 74 13.35 -2.88 5.16
CA ALA A 74 14.48 -3.67 5.63
C ALA A 74 15.48 -3.95 4.51
N ALA A 75 15.00 -4.18 3.29
CA ALA A 75 15.84 -4.37 2.12
C ALA A 75 16.65 -3.11 1.79
N LYS A 76 16.15 -1.92 2.14
CA LYS A 76 16.90 -0.66 2.03
C LYS A 76 17.93 -0.47 3.15
N GLY A 77 17.95 -1.36 4.13
CA GLY A 77 18.83 -1.26 5.27
C GLY A 77 18.23 -0.58 6.50
N TYR A 78 16.93 -0.31 6.50
CA TYR A 78 16.29 0.33 7.64
C TYR A 78 15.94 -0.72 8.71
N GLU A 79 15.99 -0.30 9.97
CA GLU A 79 15.51 -1.09 11.08
C GLU A 79 14.00 -0.85 11.24
N VAL A 80 13.22 -1.91 11.33
CA VAL A 80 11.77 -1.83 11.35
C VAL A 80 11.15 -2.21 12.70
N GLY A 81 11.96 -2.29 13.75
CA GLY A 81 11.49 -2.63 15.10
C GLY A 81 10.85 -4.00 15.16
N THR A 82 9.67 -4.06 15.78
CA THR A 82 8.90 -5.30 15.87
C THR A 82 7.83 -5.42 14.80
N SER A 83 7.93 -4.64 13.72
CA SER A 83 7.01 -4.69 12.58
C SER A 83 7.00 -6.07 11.92
N LEU A 84 5.93 -6.38 11.21
CA LEU A 84 5.88 -7.56 10.36
C LEU A 84 7.07 -7.55 9.41
N LEU A 85 7.81 -8.66 9.38
CA LEU A 85 8.99 -8.79 8.53
C LEU A 85 9.03 -10.20 7.96
N ASP A 86 9.08 -10.28 6.64
CA ASP A 86 9.30 -11.53 5.94
C ASP A 86 10.80 -11.63 5.60
N ALA A 87 11.57 -12.05 6.60
CA ALA A 87 13.04 -12.04 6.51
C ALA A 87 13.57 -12.85 5.34
N GLU A 88 12.86 -13.92 4.95
CA GLU A 88 13.26 -14.76 3.82
C GLU A 88 13.06 -14.07 2.48
N LYS A 89 12.33 -12.96 2.43
CA LYS A 89 12.00 -12.22 1.21
C LYS A 89 12.76 -10.90 1.06
N ILE A 90 13.69 -10.60 1.95
CA ILE A 90 14.50 -9.37 1.86
C ILE A 90 15.27 -9.33 0.54
N ASP A 91 15.90 -10.44 0.15
CA ASP A 91 16.64 -10.51 -1.11
C ASP A 91 15.71 -10.36 -2.32
N TYR A 92 14.51 -10.94 -2.25
CA TYR A 92 13.49 -10.75 -3.27
C TYR A 92 13.12 -9.27 -3.41
N CYS A 93 12.92 -8.57 -2.29
CA CYS A 93 12.60 -7.15 -2.32
C CYS A 93 13.74 -6.33 -2.94
N LYS A 94 15.00 -6.68 -2.66
CA LYS A 94 16.14 -6.05 -3.31
C LYS A 94 16.12 -6.26 -4.82
N GLU A 95 15.80 -7.47 -5.27
CA GLU A 95 15.66 -7.77 -6.70
C GLU A 95 14.55 -6.96 -7.35
N MET A 96 13.42 -6.80 -6.66
CA MET A 96 12.29 -6.03 -7.18
C MET A 96 12.62 -4.54 -7.25
N MET A 97 13.35 -4.01 -6.27
CA MET A 97 13.81 -2.62 -6.32
C MET A 97 14.79 -2.40 -7.49
N ALA A 98 15.69 -3.34 -7.74
CA ALA A 98 16.61 -3.29 -8.86
C ALA A 98 15.87 -3.40 -10.20
N LYS A 99 14.87 -4.26 -10.28
CA LYS A 99 14.03 -4.40 -11.47
C LYS A 99 13.25 -3.13 -11.77
N ALA A 100 12.70 -2.49 -10.73
CA ALA A 100 12.01 -1.22 -10.88
C ALA A 100 12.92 -0.16 -11.50
N GLU A 101 14.13 -0.02 -10.98
CA GLU A 101 15.11 0.91 -11.51
C GLU A 101 15.47 0.60 -12.96
N LYS A 102 15.74 -0.66 -13.27
CA LYS A 102 16.04 -1.12 -14.63
C LYS A 102 14.90 -0.81 -15.60
N ASN A 103 13.66 -0.99 -15.18
CA ASN A 103 12.49 -0.78 -16.04
C ASN A 103 12.01 0.68 -16.06
N GLY A 104 12.67 1.56 -15.32
CA GLY A 104 12.22 2.96 -15.22
C GLY A 104 10.93 3.14 -14.45
N VAL A 105 10.57 2.18 -13.60
CA VAL A 105 9.38 2.25 -12.74
C VAL A 105 9.73 2.98 -11.45
N LYS A 106 8.91 3.98 -11.11
CA LYS A 106 9.06 4.66 -9.84
C LYS A 106 8.46 3.79 -8.73
N LEU A 107 9.29 3.29 -7.85
CA LEU A 107 8.86 2.50 -6.68
C LEU A 107 8.78 3.43 -5.48
N VAL A 108 7.57 3.55 -4.91
CA VAL A 108 7.30 4.49 -3.81
C VAL A 108 7.02 3.69 -2.54
N LEU A 109 7.79 3.95 -1.50
CA LEU A 109 7.68 3.30 -0.19
C LEU A 109 7.29 4.32 0.87
N PRO A 110 6.73 3.89 2.01
CA PRO A 110 6.38 4.81 3.09
C PRO A 110 7.61 5.56 3.61
N VAL A 111 7.47 6.87 3.78
CA VAL A 111 8.53 7.74 4.33
C VAL A 111 8.32 8.00 5.81
N ASP A 112 7.10 7.82 6.30
CA ASP A 112 6.79 7.85 7.73
C ASP A 112 5.77 6.77 8.06
N THR A 113 5.72 6.40 9.33
CA THR A 113 4.97 5.24 9.80
C THR A 113 4.26 5.57 11.10
N VAL A 114 3.00 5.19 11.18
CA VAL A 114 2.25 5.19 12.43
C VAL A 114 2.61 3.91 13.18
N THR A 115 3.19 4.04 14.37
CA THR A 115 3.66 2.90 15.16
C THR A 115 2.87 2.75 16.45
N THR A 116 2.84 1.52 16.96
CA THR A 116 2.30 1.19 18.28
C THR A 116 3.33 0.35 19.05
N ALA A 117 3.18 0.29 20.37
CA ALA A 117 4.05 -0.54 21.20
C ALA A 117 3.69 -2.03 21.06
N GLU A 118 2.41 -2.31 20.80
CA GLU A 118 1.91 -3.69 20.68
C GLU A 118 0.79 -3.72 19.62
N PHE A 119 0.44 -4.92 19.18
CA PHE A 119 -0.68 -5.09 18.27
C PHE A 119 -1.99 -4.91 19.04
N PRO A 120 -2.98 -4.14 18.50
CA PRO A 120 -4.23 -3.92 19.23
C PRO A 120 -4.99 -5.23 19.45
N ASN A 121 -5.48 -5.42 20.67
CA ASN A 121 -6.24 -6.61 21.08
C ASN A 121 -7.39 -6.20 22.01
N PRO A 122 -8.66 -6.32 21.59
CA PRO A 122 -9.08 -6.73 20.23
C PRO A 122 -8.59 -5.77 19.15
N ILE A 123 -8.69 -6.19 17.88
CA ILE A 123 -8.10 -5.45 16.76
C ILE A 123 -8.57 -4.00 16.65
N ASP A 124 -9.79 -3.72 17.10
CA ASP A 124 -10.40 -2.39 17.06
C ASP A 124 -10.26 -1.63 18.40
N ALA A 125 -9.50 -2.16 19.36
CA ALA A 125 -9.31 -1.52 20.66
C ALA A 125 -8.61 -0.17 20.53
N PRO A 126 -8.92 0.78 21.44
CA PRO A 126 -8.15 2.02 21.52
C PRO A 126 -6.67 1.71 21.75
N ILE A 127 -5.79 2.40 21.04
CA ILE A 127 -4.36 2.19 21.17
C ILE A 127 -3.62 3.51 20.94
N GLU A 128 -2.55 3.72 21.70
CA GLU A 128 -1.71 4.88 21.52
C GLU A 128 -0.78 4.71 20.35
N THR A 129 -0.63 5.76 19.56
CA THR A 129 0.20 5.75 18.35
C THR A 129 1.34 6.76 18.48
N LEU A 130 2.43 6.49 17.76
CA LEU A 130 3.53 7.41 17.59
C LEU A 130 3.92 7.40 16.11
N VAL A 131 3.90 8.57 15.49
CA VAL A 131 4.33 8.72 14.10
C VAL A 131 5.83 8.97 14.07
N VAL A 132 6.56 8.18 13.31
CA VAL A 132 8.02 8.29 13.17
C VAL A 132 8.38 8.25 11.70
N ASP A 133 9.56 8.77 11.34
CA ASP A 133 10.10 8.55 10.01
C ASP A 133 10.39 7.06 9.82
N SER A 134 10.20 6.56 8.61
CA SER A 134 10.30 5.11 8.35
C SER A 134 11.72 4.55 8.53
N ASP A 135 12.74 5.40 8.51
CA ASP A 135 14.12 5.02 8.80
C ASP A 135 14.48 5.16 10.29
N LYS A 136 13.51 5.48 11.14
CA LYS A 136 13.71 5.73 12.58
C LYS A 136 12.68 5.01 13.45
N ILE A 137 12.24 3.83 13.03
CA ILE A 137 11.31 3.04 13.83
C ILE A 137 12.04 2.52 15.06
N PRO A 138 11.56 2.84 16.28
CA PRO A 138 12.19 2.31 17.50
C PRO A 138 12.15 0.79 17.57
N ALA A 139 13.17 0.20 18.19
CA ALA A 139 13.31 -1.25 18.27
C ALA A 139 12.15 -1.97 18.96
N ASP A 140 11.43 -1.26 19.85
CA ASP A 140 10.32 -1.79 20.63
C ASP A 140 8.94 -1.42 20.08
N ARG A 141 8.88 -0.87 18.86
CA ARG A 141 7.61 -0.47 18.25
C ARG A 141 7.40 -1.15 16.90
N MET A 142 6.15 -1.29 16.53
CA MET A 142 5.75 -1.90 15.26
C MET A 142 4.95 -0.92 14.41
N GLY A 143 5.18 -0.96 13.11
CA GLY A 143 4.41 -0.18 12.17
C GLY A 143 3.02 -0.75 11.98
N MET A 144 2.01 0.14 11.97
CA MET A 144 0.61 -0.24 11.87
C MET A 144 -0.13 0.47 10.75
N ASP A 145 0.41 1.56 10.22
CA ASP A 145 -0.19 2.32 9.12
C ASP A 145 0.86 3.25 8.51
N ILE A 146 0.58 3.73 7.31
CA ILE A 146 1.38 4.81 6.71
C ILE A 146 1.08 6.13 7.42
N GLY A 147 2.09 6.97 7.53
CA GLY A 147 1.95 8.27 8.20
C GLY A 147 1.42 9.38 7.29
N PRO A 148 1.26 10.58 7.85
CA PRO A 148 0.70 11.71 7.11
C PRO A 148 1.58 12.17 5.94
N LYS A 149 2.91 12.15 6.08
CA LYS A 149 3.81 12.49 4.98
C LYS A 149 3.70 11.48 3.83
N THR A 150 3.52 10.21 4.16
CA THR A 150 3.34 9.15 3.18
C THR A 150 2.02 9.33 2.43
N ARG A 151 0.95 9.69 3.12
CA ARG A 151 -0.35 9.97 2.47
C ARG A 151 -0.22 11.09 1.44
N GLU A 152 0.50 12.16 1.78
CA GLU A 152 0.76 13.26 0.86
C GLU A 152 1.64 12.82 -0.33
N LEU A 153 2.67 12.02 -0.05
CA LEU A 153 3.55 11.47 -1.09
C LEU A 153 2.77 10.60 -2.08
N TYR A 154 1.87 9.76 -1.57
CA TYR A 154 1.04 8.88 -2.41
C TYR A 154 0.04 9.69 -3.23
N ALA A 155 -0.55 10.73 -2.64
CA ALA A 155 -1.43 11.64 -3.39
C ALA A 155 -0.68 12.32 -4.52
N GLU A 156 0.52 12.80 -4.27
CA GLU A 156 1.36 13.41 -5.31
C GLU A 156 1.74 12.40 -6.40
N ALA A 157 2.03 11.16 -6.01
CA ALA A 157 2.41 10.11 -6.96
C ALA A 157 1.28 9.72 -7.91
N VAL A 158 0.01 9.86 -7.51
CA VAL A 158 -1.14 9.52 -8.36
C VAL A 158 -1.78 10.73 -9.04
N LYS A 159 -1.33 11.92 -8.72
CA LYS A 159 -1.94 13.18 -9.18
C LYS A 159 -2.12 13.25 -10.70
N ASP A 160 -1.12 12.86 -11.46
CA ASP A 160 -1.12 12.92 -12.91
C ASP A 160 -1.47 11.58 -13.58
N ALA A 161 -1.80 10.57 -12.78
CA ALA A 161 -2.14 9.25 -13.29
C ALA A 161 -3.44 9.28 -14.09
N LYS A 162 -3.47 8.54 -15.21
CA LYS A 162 -4.70 8.33 -15.98
C LYS A 162 -5.40 7.04 -15.58
N THR A 163 -4.66 6.10 -15.04
CA THR A 163 -5.19 4.84 -14.51
C THR A 163 -4.56 4.54 -13.16
N VAL A 164 -5.37 4.24 -12.17
CA VAL A 164 -4.92 3.81 -10.85
C VAL A 164 -5.58 2.49 -10.53
N VAL A 165 -4.78 1.48 -10.21
CA VAL A 165 -5.27 0.20 -9.70
C VAL A 165 -4.79 0.04 -8.26
N TRP A 166 -5.65 -0.50 -7.40
CA TRP A 166 -5.36 -0.64 -5.98
C TRP A 166 -5.79 -2.00 -5.46
N ASN A 167 -4.91 -2.63 -4.66
CA ASN A 167 -5.18 -3.91 -4.03
C ASN A 167 -4.48 -3.96 -2.67
N GLY A 168 -5.26 -4.07 -1.61
CA GLY A 168 -4.77 -4.28 -0.25
C GLY A 168 -4.70 -3.03 0.63
N PRO A 169 -4.92 -3.19 1.95
CA PRO A 169 -4.91 -2.06 2.88
C PRO A 169 -3.51 -1.55 3.17
N MET A 170 -3.42 -0.30 3.62
CA MET A 170 -2.16 0.35 3.96
C MET A 170 -1.76 0.13 5.42
N GLY A 171 -2.65 -0.37 6.23
CA GLY A 171 -2.43 -0.61 7.66
C GLY A 171 -3.51 -1.49 8.26
N VAL A 172 -3.56 -1.53 9.59
CA VAL A 172 -4.56 -2.29 10.34
C VAL A 172 -5.87 -1.50 10.37
N PHE A 173 -6.54 -1.46 9.23
CA PHE A 173 -7.68 -0.56 8.97
C PHE A 173 -8.93 -0.91 9.79
N GLU A 174 -9.00 -2.10 10.38
CA GLU A 174 -10.07 -2.50 11.30
C GLU A 174 -10.03 -1.68 12.58
N ASN A 175 -8.89 -1.04 12.87
CA ASN A 175 -8.76 -0.14 14.01
C ASN A 175 -8.95 1.30 13.54
N PRO A 176 -9.90 2.05 14.12
CA PRO A 176 -10.20 3.42 13.67
C PRO A 176 -9.00 4.36 13.66
N VAL A 177 -8.10 4.23 14.64
CA VAL A 177 -6.92 5.12 14.71
C VAL A 177 -5.80 4.70 13.76
N LEU A 178 -5.91 3.52 13.14
CA LEU A 178 -4.92 2.97 12.20
C LEU A 178 -5.48 2.87 10.78
N ALA A 179 -6.64 3.46 10.52
CA ALA A 179 -7.32 3.37 9.23
C ALA A 179 -7.03 4.54 8.29
N ALA A 180 -6.39 5.61 8.79
CA ALA A 180 -6.24 6.85 8.02
C ALA A 180 -5.53 6.66 6.68
N GLY A 181 -4.50 5.81 6.63
CA GLY A 181 -3.77 5.54 5.40
C GLY A 181 -4.62 4.82 4.36
N THR A 182 -5.35 3.79 4.77
CA THR A 182 -6.25 3.03 3.89
C THR A 182 -7.38 3.91 3.37
N ILE A 183 -7.95 4.76 4.23
CA ILE A 183 -8.99 5.71 3.83
C ILE A 183 -8.45 6.69 2.79
N ALA A 184 -7.26 7.22 2.99
CA ALA A 184 -6.64 8.15 2.06
C ALA A 184 -6.44 7.52 0.68
N VAL A 185 -5.93 6.29 0.64
CA VAL A 185 -5.73 5.56 -0.63
C VAL A 185 -7.07 5.23 -1.30
N ALA A 186 -8.08 4.84 -0.52
CA ALA A 186 -9.41 4.59 -1.06
C ALA A 186 -9.97 5.82 -1.77
N LYS A 187 -9.82 7.00 -1.17
CA LYS A 187 -10.28 8.26 -1.77
C LYS A 187 -9.53 8.57 -3.06
N LEU A 188 -8.23 8.38 -3.10
CA LEU A 188 -7.43 8.58 -4.32
C LEU A 188 -7.86 7.64 -5.43
N SER A 189 -8.07 6.38 -5.12
CA SER A 189 -8.46 5.36 -6.09
C SER A 189 -9.86 5.61 -6.66
N LEU A 190 -10.81 6.04 -5.83
CA LEU A 190 -12.17 6.36 -6.27
C LEU A 190 -12.19 7.53 -7.24
N ILE A 191 -11.38 8.55 -7.02
CA ILE A 191 -11.27 9.69 -7.94
C ILE A 191 -10.84 9.21 -9.33
N HIS A 192 -9.89 8.29 -9.41
CA HIS A 192 -9.34 7.81 -10.68
C HIS A 192 -10.20 6.74 -11.36
N ILE A 193 -10.99 5.96 -10.60
CA ILE A 193 -11.92 4.98 -11.15
C ILE A 193 -13.03 5.65 -11.97
N SER A 194 -13.44 6.86 -11.59
CA SER A 194 -14.48 7.58 -12.32
C SER A 194 -14.00 8.15 -13.66
N GLU A 195 -12.70 8.34 -13.85
CA GLU A 195 -12.11 8.89 -15.06
C GLU A 195 -12.14 7.93 -16.26
N PRO A 196 -11.66 6.67 -16.12
CA PRO A 196 -11.65 5.75 -17.27
C PRO A 196 -13.02 5.48 -17.86
N THR A 197 -14.07 5.55 -17.06
CA THR A 197 -15.43 5.34 -17.53
C THR A 197 -15.88 6.42 -18.52
N ARG A 198 -15.37 7.63 -18.37
CA ARG A 198 -15.65 8.73 -19.29
C ARG A 198 -14.94 8.58 -20.63
N HIS A 199 -13.76 7.97 -20.61
CA HIS A 199 -12.94 7.81 -21.80
C HIS A 199 -13.25 6.54 -22.59
N SER A 200 -13.94 5.59 -21.99
CA SER A 200 -14.34 4.36 -22.66
C SER A 200 -15.65 4.51 -23.45
N LEU A 201 -16.28 5.65 -23.35
CA LEU A 201 -17.50 5.99 -24.08
C LEU A 201 -17.20 6.87 -25.27
#